data_111d286d56c46cbd42c43a1d1866013f
#
_entry.id   111d286d56c46cbd42c43a1d1866013f
#
_cell.length_a   1.000
_cell.length_b   1.000
_cell.length_c   1.000
_cell.angle_alpha   90.00
_cell.angle_beta   90.00
_cell.angle_gamma   90.00
#
_symmetry.space_group_name_H-M   'P 1'
#
loop_
_entity.id
_entity.type
_entity.pdbx_description
1 polymer ?
#
loop_
_entity_poly.entity_id
_entity_poly.type
_entity_poly.pdbx_seq_one_letter_code
_entity_poly.pdbx_strand_id
1 'polypeptide(L)'
;PTDTLEIDLAARYESTLGQSSVEPKISALWTPAEGVFIRASAGSSFRLASENQSFGIGPSGTTIREIGGEVTQARALAVGNSNLLPEESDSWTVGVTWDVTDSLTLDLSYWEYEFTNLVTVVSPDDILLADQADGFITDPRIELFPGANNEICEITGRWDGVNLNTRPGDCMTGFDIALFKSGFINQNTVETNGVDFQVSYDFPFMGGDAGIRVNGAYVNRYAGTATDGSIIDVVGTDGSNVAGVGTNPQLRGNIIATYNRDNHSFRWTTRFTDGTELRNPRA
;
A
#
# COMPACT_ATOMS: atom_id res chain seq x y z
N PRO A 1 26.51 -28.64 -2.28
CA PRO A 1 26.44 -27.78 -3.45
C PRO A 1 27.21 -28.45 -4.60
N THR A 2 26.63 -28.39 -5.76
CA THR A 2 27.28 -28.76 -7.02
C THR A 2 27.70 -27.47 -7.72
N ASP A 3 28.58 -27.53 -8.70
CA ASP A 3 28.97 -26.33 -9.47
C ASP A 3 27.79 -25.64 -10.16
N THR A 4 26.61 -26.28 -10.15
CA THR A 4 25.38 -25.79 -10.77
C THR A 4 24.33 -25.32 -9.78
N LEU A 5 24.53 -25.47 -8.47
CA LEU A 5 23.58 -25.09 -7.44
C LEU A 5 24.29 -24.36 -6.30
N GLU A 6 23.89 -23.12 -6.08
CA GLU A 6 24.29 -22.27 -4.97
C GLU A 6 23.11 -22.08 -4.02
N ILE A 7 23.34 -22.19 -2.72
CA ILE A 7 22.33 -21.98 -1.67
C ILE A 7 22.92 -21.04 -0.63
N ASP A 8 22.23 -19.95 -0.36
CA ASP A 8 22.54 -19.02 0.71
C ASP A 8 21.53 -19.11 1.84
N LEU A 9 22.01 -19.12 3.05
CA LEU A 9 21.22 -19.07 4.29
C LEU A 9 21.65 -17.82 5.08
N ALA A 10 20.72 -17.03 5.50
CA ALA A 10 20.95 -15.86 6.33
C ALA A 10 19.92 -15.77 7.45
N ALA A 11 20.32 -15.16 8.56
CA ALA A 11 19.40 -14.78 9.63
C ALA A 11 19.83 -13.41 10.17
N ARG A 12 18.86 -12.53 10.39
CA ARG A 12 19.05 -11.22 11.02
C ARG A 12 18.37 -11.25 12.37
N TYR A 13 19.08 -10.80 13.40
CA TYR A 13 18.50 -10.53 14.72
C TYR A 13 18.52 -9.02 14.97
N GLU A 14 17.39 -8.49 15.43
CA GLU A 14 17.30 -7.11 15.86
C GLU A 14 16.53 -7.02 17.18
N SER A 15 16.97 -6.12 18.05
CA SER A 15 16.31 -5.85 19.32
C SER A 15 16.35 -4.36 19.62
N THR A 16 15.18 -3.78 19.84
CA THR A 16 15.04 -2.36 20.18
C THR A 16 13.76 -2.13 21.01
N LEU A 17 13.80 -1.18 21.94
CA LEU A 17 12.66 -0.80 22.77
C LEU A 17 11.95 -1.98 23.49
N GLY A 18 12.71 -3.06 23.80
CA GLY A 18 12.18 -4.24 24.50
C GLY A 18 11.47 -5.25 23.58
N GLN A 19 11.46 -5.01 22.27
CA GLN A 19 11.00 -5.93 21.26
C GLN A 19 12.19 -6.53 20.51
N SER A 20 12.07 -7.77 20.07
CA SER A 20 13.11 -8.43 19.28
C SER A 20 12.49 -9.36 18.25
N SER A 21 13.16 -9.51 17.11
CA SER A 21 12.78 -10.46 16.08
C SER A 21 14.00 -11.14 15.46
N VAL A 22 13.77 -12.32 14.89
CA VAL A 22 14.75 -13.09 14.11
C VAL A 22 14.18 -13.37 12.74
N GLU A 23 14.85 -12.87 11.71
CA GLU A 23 14.41 -12.91 10.34
C GLU A 23 15.26 -13.87 9.50
N PRO A 24 14.81 -15.08 9.27
CA PRO A 24 15.49 -16.03 8.40
C PRO A 24 15.28 -15.67 6.92
N LYS A 25 16.27 -16.01 6.11
CA LYS A 25 16.22 -15.95 4.66
C LYS A 25 16.94 -17.13 4.05
N ILE A 26 16.35 -17.74 3.04
CA ILE A 26 16.96 -18.73 2.17
C ILE A 26 16.89 -18.24 0.74
N SER A 27 17.99 -18.43 -0.02
CA SER A 27 18.00 -18.22 -1.46
C SER A 27 18.76 -19.34 -2.17
N ALA A 28 18.35 -19.62 -3.39
CA ALA A 28 18.98 -20.62 -4.23
C ALA A 28 19.10 -20.09 -5.67
N LEU A 29 20.25 -20.37 -6.28
CA LEU A 29 20.51 -20.18 -7.71
C LEU A 29 20.90 -21.54 -8.29
N TRP A 30 20.16 -21.98 -9.30
CA TRP A 30 20.41 -23.21 -10.01
C TRP A 30 20.63 -22.95 -11.50
N THR A 31 21.73 -23.46 -12.02
CA THR A 31 22.10 -23.38 -13.44
C THR A 31 22.01 -24.79 -14.05
N PRO A 32 20.79 -25.24 -14.47
CA PRO A 32 20.56 -26.59 -14.99
C PRO A 32 21.22 -26.83 -16.34
N ALA A 33 21.40 -25.79 -17.14
CA ALA A 33 22.01 -25.81 -18.46
C ALA A 33 22.69 -24.46 -18.75
N GLU A 34 23.56 -24.43 -19.76
CA GLU A 34 24.18 -23.19 -20.22
C GLU A 34 23.10 -22.17 -20.62
N GLY A 35 23.24 -20.95 -20.14
CA GLY A 35 22.31 -19.85 -20.40
C GLY A 35 20.98 -19.95 -19.65
N VAL A 36 20.75 -20.93 -18.77
CA VAL A 36 19.53 -21.04 -17.99
C VAL A 36 19.82 -20.90 -16.50
N PHE A 37 19.24 -19.89 -15.86
CA PHE A 37 19.41 -19.57 -14.45
C PHE A 37 18.04 -19.56 -13.77
N ILE A 38 17.85 -20.44 -12.78
CA ILE A 38 16.64 -20.52 -11.97
C ILE A 38 16.98 -20.00 -10.57
N ARG A 39 16.28 -18.99 -10.12
CA ARG A 39 16.45 -18.40 -8.80
C ARG A 39 15.20 -18.55 -7.96
N ALA A 40 15.37 -18.82 -6.68
CA ALA A 40 14.29 -18.84 -5.71
C ALA A 40 14.77 -18.21 -4.40
N SER A 41 13.89 -17.49 -3.73
CA SER A 41 14.16 -17.02 -2.38
C SER A 41 12.89 -16.99 -1.55
N ALA A 42 13.04 -17.23 -0.23
CA ALA A 42 11.99 -17.03 0.75
C ALA A 42 12.60 -16.44 2.02
N GLY A 43 11.86 -15.60 2.70
CA GLY A 43 12.33 -15.00 3.94
C GLY A 43 11.28 -14.13 4.59
N SER A 44 11.50 -13.85 5.88
CA SER A 44 10.72 -12.91 6.66
C SER A 44 11.48 -11.60 6.88
N SER A 45 10.74 -10.56 7.18
CA SER A 45 11.27 -9.29 7.65
C SER A 45 10.30 -8.61 8.59
N PHE A 46 10.79 -7.69 9.42
CA PHE A 46 9.95 -6.93 10.31
C PHE A 46 10.36 -5.46 10.36
N ARG A 47 9.44 -4.65 10.82
CA ARG A 47 9.67 -3.23 11.10
C ARG A 47 9.07 -2.87 12.44
N LEU A 48 9.88 -2.34 13.33
CA LEU A 48 9.41 -1.81 14.61
C LEU A 48 8.70 -0.48 14.40
N ALA A 49 7.69 -0.21 15.22
CA ALA A 49 7.05 1.09 15.26
C ALA A 49 8.10 2.17 15.59
N SER A 50 8.05 3.28 14.89
CA SER A 50 8.94 4.42 15.19
C SER A 50 8.61 5.05 16.55
N GLU A 51 9.55 5.80 17.11
CA GLU A 51 9.30 6.55 18.36
C GLU A 51 8.09 7.46 18.26
N ASN A 52 7.88 8.08 17.10
CA ASN A 52 6.70 8.92 16.86
C ASN A 52 5.41 8.11 16.84
N GLN A 53 5.42 6.91 16.27
CA GLN A 53 4.26 6.02 16.27
C GLN A 53 3.97 5.46 17.68
N SER A 54 5.01 5.27 18.49
CA SER A 54 4.87 4.71 19.83
C SER A 54 4.54 5.76 20.91
N PHE A 55 5.14 6.95 20.82
CA PHE A 55 5.10 7.95 21.89
C PHE A 55 4.83 9.37 21.39
N GLY A 56 4.77 9.59 20.09
CA GLY A 56 4.60 10.92 19.52
C GLY A 56 3.18 11.47 19.75
N ILE A 57 3.07 12.79 19.79
CA ILE A 57 1.81 13.52 19.71
C ILE A 57 2.02 14.61 18.69
N GLY A 58 1.26 14.59 17.62
CA GLY A 58 1.38 15.59 16.55
C GLY A 58 0.04 16.02 16.00
N PRO A 59 -0.08 17.30 15.57
CA PRO A 59 -1.27 17.74 14.88
C PRO A 59 -1.40 17.01 13.55
N SER A 60 -2.61 16.54 13.27
CA SER A 60 -3.00 15.99 11.99
C SER A 60 -4.23 16.76 11.53
N GLY A 61 -4.14 17.44 10.38
CA GLY A 61 -5.31 18.05 9.75
C GLY A 61 -6.13 16.95 9.09
N THR A 62 -7.44 16.99 9.27
CA THR A 62 -8.33 16.07 8.57
C THR A 62 -9.54 16.77 8.04
N THR A 63 -10.05 16.24 6.94
CA THR A 63 -11.36 16.57 6.41
C THR A 63 -12.28 15.43 6.80
N ILE A 64 -13.30 15.70 7.55
CA ILE A 64 -14.34 14.74 7.91
C ILE A 64 -15.58 14.97 7.06
N ARG A 65 -16.25 13.88 6.74
CA ARG A 65 -17.57 13.94 6.14
C ARG A 65 -18.57 14.01 7.25
N GLU A 66 -19.33 15.08 7.25
CA GLU A 66 -20.35 15.29 8.25
C GLU A 66 -21.46 14.24 8.15
N ILE A 67 -22.09 14.01 9.29
CA ILE A 67 -23.41 13.41 9.40
C ILE A 67 -24.37 14.19 8.48
N GLY A 68 -24.87 13.52 7.45
CA GLY A 68 -25.73 14.15 6.44
C GLY A 68 -25.03 14.59 5.15
N GLY A 69 -23.72 14.30 4.97
CA GLY A 69 -23.01 14.45 3.69
C GLY A 69 -22.28 15.76 3.45
N GLU A 70 -22.28 16.68 4.41
CA GLU A 70 -21.43 17.87 4.37
C GLU A 70 -19.97 17.50 4.73
N VAL A 71 -19.04 18.14 4.05
CA VAL A 71 -17.61 18.01 4.33
C VAL A 71 -17.18 19.16 5.22
N THR A 72 -16.67 18.87 6.39
CA THR A 72 -16.07 19.89 7.26
C THR A 72 -14.64 19.57 7.59
N GLN A 73 -13.89 20.57 8.00
CA GLN A 73 -12.52 20.41 8.49
C GLN A 73 -12.55 20.35 10.02
N ALA A 74 -12.01 19.26 10.56
CA ALA A 74 -11.82 19.12 11.99
C ALA A 74 -10.33 19.09 12.33
N ARG A 75 -10.03 19.37 13.58
CA ARG A 75 -8.69 19.15 14.12
C ARG A 75 -8.54 17.68 14.47
N ALA A 76 -7.42 17.09 14.09
CA ALA A 76 -7.06 15.77 14.55
C ALA A 76 -5.68 15.82 15.23
N LEU A 77 -5.52 14.99 16.25
CA LEU A 77 -4.27 14.76 16.94
C LEU A 77 -3.89 13.30 16.73
N ALA A 78 -2.76 13.05 16.10
CA ALA A 78 -2.19 11.71 16.05
C ALA A 78 -1.50 11.44 17.40
N VAL A 79 -1.98 10.42 18.11
CA VAL A 79 -1.46 10.01 19.42
C VAL A 79 -0.73 8.69 19.27
N GLY A 80 0.52 8.64 19.76
CA GLY A 80 1.33 7.43 19.75
C GLY A 80 0.72 6.32 20.61
N ASN A 81 1.04 5.08 20.25
CA ASN A 81 0.59 3.89 20.96
C ASN A 81 1.79 3.01 21.31
N SER A 82 2.13 2.93 22.58
CA SER A 82 3.26 2.12 23.08
C SER A 82 3.02 0.61 23.03
N ASN A 83 1.80 0.18 22.72
CA ASN A 83 1.43 -1.24 22.62
C ASN A 83 1.46 -1.76 21.17
N LEU A 84 2.01 -0.98 20.23
CA LEU A 84 2.13 -1.43 18.84
C LEU A 84 3.02 -2.67 18.76
N LEU A 85 2.54 -3.66 18.03
CA LEU A 85 3.32 -4.83 17.61
C LEU A 85 4.22 -4.45 16.43
N PRO A 86 5.33 -5.16 16.22
CA PRO A 86 6.09 -5.03 14.97
C PRO A 86 5.22 -5.34 13.76
N GLU A 87 5.45 -4.62 12.67
CA GLU A 87 4.96 -5.04 11.37
C GLU A 87 5.84 -6.20 10.89
N GLU A 88 5.24 -7.22 10.34
CA GLU A 88 5.93 -8.40 9.84
C GLU A 88 5.62 -8.58 8.36
N SER A 89 6.55 -9.21 7.64
CA SER A 89 6.36 -9.52 6.22
C SER A 89 7.02 -10.84 5.89
N ASP A 90 6.24 -11.73 5.31
CA ASP A 90 6.73 -12.94 4.67
C ASP A 90 6.74 -12.76 3.16
N SER A 91 7.80 -13.24 2.51
CA SER A 91 7.95 -13.11 1.07
C SER A 91 8.62 -14.32 0.45
N TRP A 92 8.22 -14.63 -0.78
CA TRP A 92 8.94 -15.58 -1.60
C TRP A 92 8.93 -15.18 -3.07
N THR A 93 9.98 -15.57 -3.77
CA THR A 93 10.11 -15.31 -5.21
C THR A 93 10.66 -16.54 -5.89
N VAL A 94 10.24 -16.76 -7.13
CA VAL A 94 10.83 -17.71 -8.05
C VAL A 94 10.96 -17.07 -9.43
N GLY A 95 12.10 -17.25 -10.07
CA GLY A 95 12.32 -16.65 -11.38
C GLY A 95 13.25 -17.49 -12.24
N VAL A 96 13.17 -17.24 -13.54
CA VAL A 96 14.05 -17.81 -14.55
C VAL A 96 14.61 -16.71 -15.43
N THR A 97 15.92 -16.77 -15.65
CA THR A 97 16.60 -16.02 -16.69
C THR A 97 17.08 -17.02 -17.73
N TRP A 98 16.79 -16.76 -18.98
CA TRP A 98 17.19 -17.61 -20.09
C TRP A 98 17.87 -16.80 -21.18
N ASP A 99 19.15 -17.06 -21.40
CA ASP A 99 19.91 -16.57 -22.53
C ASP A 99 19.61 -17.49 -23.72
N VAL A 100 18.57 -17.15 -24.49
CA VAL A 100 18.09 -17.93 -25.63
C VAL A 100 19.14 -18.00 -26.73
N THR A 101 19.84 -16.88 -26.92
CA THR A 101 21.01 -16.71 -27.78
C THR A 101 21.94 -15.66 -27.16
N ASP A 102 23.14 -15.50 -27.72
CA ASP A 102 24.09 -14.43 -27.31
C ASP A 102 23.48 -13.01 -27.39
N SER A 103 22.38 -12.86 -28.11
CA SER A 103 21.70 -11.59 -28.35
C SER A 103 20.34 -11.45 -27.69
N LEU A 104 19.74 -12.53 -27.23
CA LEU A 104 18.38 -12.54 -26.69
C LEU A 104 18.35 -13.16 -25.29
N THR A 105 18.00 -12.34 -24.30
CA THR A 105 17.78 -12.78 -22.91
C THR A 105 16.32 -12.54 -22.51
N LEU A 106 15.72 -13.54 -21.90
CA LEU A 106 14.40 -13.50 -21.29
C LEU A 106 14.54 -13.62 -19.76
N ASP A 107 13.79 -12.83 -19.01
CA ASP A 107 13.67 -12.92 -17.56
C ASP A 107 12.21 -12.90 -17.15
N LEU A 108 11.82 -13.82 -16.27
CA LEU A 108 10.49 -13.91 -15.71
C LEU A 108 10.60 -14.27 -14.24
N SER A 109 9.89 -13.54 -13.37
CA SER A 109 9.85 -13.79 -11.94
C SER A 109 8.44 -13.66 -11.42
N TYR A 110 8.00 -14.63 -10.64
CA TYR A 110 6.83 -14.53 -9.80
C TYR A 110 7.27 -14.14 -8.38
N TRP A 111 6.51 -13.28 -7.73
CA TRP A 111 6.76 -12.83 -6.36
C TRP A 111 5.45 -12.77 -5.58
N GLU A 112 5.54 -13.01 -4.27
CA GLU A 112 4.45 -12.90 -3.32
C GLU A 112 4.94 -12.34 -1.99
N TYR A 113 4.16 -11.42 -1.42
CA TYR A 113 4.39 -10.81 -0.13
C TYR A 113 3.10 -10.82 0.68
N GLU A 114 3.23 -11.17 1.95
CA GLU A 114 2.20 -11.01 2.97
C GLU A 114 2.73 -10.07 4.06
N PHE A 115 2.01 -9.00 4.33
CA PHE A 115 2.31 -8.06 5.39
C PHE A 115 1.26 -8.19 6.48
N THR A 116 1.69 -8.32 7.73
CA THR A 116 0.83 -8.40 8.90
C THR A 116 1.14 -7.29 9.90
N ASN A 117 0.20 -6.98 10.76
CA ASN A 117 0.33 -5.97 11.80
C ASN A 117 0.73 -4.57 11.28
N LEU A 118 0.32 -4.20 10.06
CA LEU A 118 0.65 -2.88 9.52
C LEU A 118 0.20 -1.76 10.45
N VAL A 119 1.10 -0.84 10.75
CA VAL A 119 0.82 0.31 11.63
C VAL A 119 0.17 1.43 10.80
N THR A 120 -1.05 1.74 11.14
CA THR A 120 -1.82 2.81 10.52
C THR A 120 -2.40 3.75 11.56
N VAL A 121 -2.86 4.91 11.11
CA VAL A 121 -3.63 5.85 11.95
C VAL A 121 -5.10 5.61 11.69
N VAL A 122 -5.87 5.42 12.75
CA VAL A 122 -7.32 5.32 12.62
C VAL A 122 -7.87 6.61 12.02
N SER A 123 -8.61 6.50 10.94
CA SER A 123 -9.22 7.66 10.30
C SER A 123 -10.27 8.30 11.22
N PRO A 124 -10.30 9.63 11.38
CA PRO A 124 -11.40 10.31 12.06
C PRO A 124 -12.77 9.99 11.49
N ASP A 125 -12.89 9.81 10.17
CA ASP A 125 -14.14 9.38 9.53
C ASP A 125 -14.57 7.99 10.00
N ASP A 126 -13.62 7.06 10.16
CA ASP A 126 -13.94 5.70 10.64
C ASP A 126 -14.36 5.70 12.11
N ILE A 127 -13.69 6.54 12.94
CA ILE A 127 -14.08 6.72 14.34
C ILE A 127 -15.53 7.24 14.41
N LEU A 128 -15.83 8.26 13.61
CA LEU A 128 -17.14 8.87 13.56
C LEU A 128 -18.21 7.89 13.06
N LEU A 129 -17.94 7.17 11.98
CA LEU A 129 -18.86 6.19 11.41
C LEU A 129 -19.16 5.04 12.37
N ALA A 130 -18.16 4.57 13.11
CA ALA A 130 -18.34 3.52 14.09
C ALA A 130 -19.19 3.97 15.30
N ASP A 131 -19.06 5.22 15.71
CA ASP A 131 -19.75 5.77 16.87
C ASP A 131 -21.18 6.24 16.56
N GLN A 132 -21.49 6.48 15.30
CA GLN A 132 -22.82 6.96 14.88
C GLN A 132 -23.95 5.92 14.98
N ALA A 133 -23.62 4.66 15.12
CA ALA A 133 -24.57 3.55 14.95
C ALA A 133 -25.75 3.58 15.95
N ASP A 134 -25.56 4.21 17.11
CA ASP A 134 -26.57 4.34 18.14
C ASP A 134 -27.25 5.72 18.19
N GLY A 135 -26.91 6.62 17.31
CA GLY A 135 -27.47 7.97 17.23
C GLY A 135 -26.78 9.00 18.15
N PHE A 136 -25.72 8.64 18.82
CA PHE A 136 -24.98 9.52 19.73
C PHE A 136 -23.48 9.47 19.49
N ILE A 137 -22.80 10.58 19.76
CA ILE A 137 -21.34 10.62 19.83
C ILE A 137 -20.90 10.35 21.26
N THR A 138 -20.35 9.18 21.48
CA THR A 138 -19.93 8.69 22.79
C THR A 138 -18.46 8.25 22.83
N ASP A 139 -17.80 8.09 21.68
CA ASP A 139 -16.40 7.70 21.60
C ASP A 139 -15.49 8.74 22.26
N PRO A 140 -14.69 8.36 23.29
CA PRO A 140 -13.81 9.29 24.00
C PRO A 140 -12.70 9.90 23.13
N ARG A 141 -12.50 9.39 21.92
CA ARG A 141 -11.57 9.96 20.95
C ARG A 141 -12.15 11.18 20.22
N ILE A 142 -13.47 11.42 20.33
CA ILE A 142 -14.14 12.57 19.76
C ILE A 142 -14.41 13.57 20.89
N GLU A 143 -13.74 14.70 20.86
CA GLU A 143 -13.98 15.79 21.79
C GLU A 143 -14.93 16.81 21.15
N LEU A 144 -16.02 17.09 21.84
CA LEU A 144 -16.98 18.12 21.43
C LEU A 144 -16.63 19.46 22.08
N PHE A 145 -17.07 20.57 21.47
CA PHE A 145 -17.00 21.87 22.12
C PHE A 145 -17.89 21.92 23.37
N PRO A 146 -17.51 22.67 24.41
CA PRO A 146 -18.30 22.80 25.63
C PRO A 146 -19.73 23.26 25.34
N GLY A 147 -20.71 22.47 25.76
CA GLY A 147 -22.13 22.75 25.58
C GLY A 147 -22.72 22.28 24.25
N ALA A 148 -21.92 21.61 23.41
CA ALA A 148 -22.46 20.96 22.23
C ALA A 148 -23.31 19.74 22.62
N ASN A 149 -24.38 19.51 21.84
CA ASN A 149 -25.17 18.28 21.96
C ASN A 149 -24.40 17.12 21.30
N ASN A 150 -24.55 15.92 21.80
CA ASN A 150 -23.96 14.70 21.23
C ASN A 150 -24.98 13.83 20.48
N GLU A 151 -26.23 14.26 20.39
CA GLU A 151 -27.29 13.53 19.70
C GLU A 151 -27.25 13.81 18.19
N ILE A 152 -27.18 12.74 17.41
CA ILE A 152 -27.23 12.78 15.96
C ILE A 152 -28.67 12.67 15.53
N CYS A 153 -29.20 13.73 15.00
CA CYS A 153 -30.57 13.68 14.44
C CYS A 153 -30.51 13.04 13.06
N GLU A 154 -31.33 12.00 12.83
CA GLU A 154 -31.55 11.48 11.49
C GLU A 154 -32.10 12.59 10.60
N ILE A 155 -31.28 13.00 9.63
CA ILE A 155 -31.76 13.88 8.57
C ILE A 155 -32.53 13.01 7.59
N THR A 156 -33.80 12.77 7.88
CA THR A 156 -34.76 12.18 6.94
C THR A 156 -35.13 13.22 5.90
N GLY A 157 -34.21 13.44 4.92
CA GLY A 157 -34.45 14.38 3.85
C GLY A 157 -33.22 14.55 3.00
N ARG A 158 -33.36 14.16 1.74
CA ARG A 158 -32.38 14.40 0.68
C ARG A 158 -32.02 15.89 0.68
N TRP A 159 -30.74 16.20 0.64
CA TRP A 159 -30.22 17.55 0.39
C TRP A 159 -30.67 18.03 -0.99
N ASP A 160 -31.77 18.77 -1.01
CA ASP A 160 -32.31 19.43 -2.23
C ASP A 160 -32.22 20.96 -2.13
N GLY A 161 -31.22 21.44 -1.42
CA GLY A 161 -30.89 22.88 -1.38
C GLY A 161 -31.76 23.72 -0.47
N VAL A 162 -32.49 23.10 0.47
CA VAL A 162 -33.37 23.80 1.40
C VAL A 162 -32.69 24.10 2.73
N ASN A 163 -32.40 25.37 2.89
CA ASN A 163 -32.36 26.18 4.11
C ASN A 163 -31.88 25.50 5.43
N LEU A 164 -30.63 25.77 5.75
CA LEU A 164 -30.00 25.49 7.06
C LEU A 164 -30.76 25.99 8.31
N ASN A 165 -31.88 26.69 8.12
CA ASN A 165 -32.68 27.28 9.19
C ASN A 165 -33.79 26.37 9.72
N THR A 166 -33.92 25.13 9.27
CA THR A 166 -34.95 24.19 9.74
C THR A 166 -34.41 23.01 10.54
N ARG A 167 -33.15 23.07 10.97
CA ARG A 167 -32.64 22.11 11.95
C ARG A 167 -33.42 22.30 13.28
N PRO A 168 -33.91 21.23 13.91
CA PRO A 168 -34.23 21.30 15.33
C PRO A 168 -32.99 21.81 16.04
N GLY A 169 -33.06 22.87 16.81
CA GLY A 169 -31.94 23.63 17.36
C GLY A 169 -31.00 22.87 18.31
N ASP A 170 -31.22 21.56 18.48
CA ASP A 170 -30.52 20.74 19.45
C ASP A 170 -29.71 19.58 18.83
N CYS A 171 -29.63 19.46 17.51
CA CYS A 171 -28.86 18.38 16.89
C CYS A 171 -27.40 18.72 16.69
N MET A 172 -26.54 17.74 16.92
CA MET A 172 -25.11 17.84 16.66
C MET A 172 -24.79 18.13 15.19
N THR A 173 -23.79 18.93 14.96
CA THR A 173 -23.22 19.25 13.65
C THR A 173 -21.72 18.95 13.67
N GLY A 174 -21.08 18.75 12.53
CA GLY A 174 -19.62 18.61 12.46
C GLY A 174 -18.84 19.81 13.02
N PHE A 175 -19.48 20.99 13.09
CA PHE A 175 -18.92 22.16 13.75
C PHE A 175 -18.89 22.06 15.28
N ASP A 176 -19.60 21.10 15.86
CA ASP A 176 -19.59 20.82 17.30
C ASP A 176 -18.38 19.98 17.71
N ILE A 177 -17.66 19.40 16.76
CA ILE A 177 -16.46 18.63 17.02
C ILE A 177 -15.25 19.54 17.18
N ALA A 178 -14.67 19.53 18.36
CA ALA A 178 -13.48 20.32 18.69
C ALA A 178 -12.19 19.62 18.26
N LEU A 179 -12.10 18.29 18.44
CA LEU A 179 -10.88 17.53 18.23
C LEU A 179 -11.16 16.02 18.06
N PHE A 180 -10.48 15.39 17.12
CA PHE A 180 -10.31 13.94 17.07
C PHE A 180 -8.96 13.53 17.65
N LYS A 181 -8.92 12.53 18.49
CA LYS A 181 -7.73 11.84 18.95
C LYS A 181 -7.57 10.55 18.15
N SER A 182 -6.83 10.62 17.06
CA SER A 182 -6.52 9.46 16.25
C SER A 182 -5.29 8.75 16.79
N GLY A 183 -5.39 7.46 17.11
CA GLY A 183 -4.28 6.65 17.59
C GLY A 183 -3.66 5.83 16.47
N PHE A 184 -2.40 5.45 16.64
CA PHE A 184 -1.79 4.40 15.83
C PHE A 184 -2.26 3.04 16.31
N ILE A 185 -2.59 2.16 15.38
CA ILE A 185 -2.99 0.78 15.63
C ILE A 185 -2.27 -0.17 14.68
N ASN A 186 -2.09 -1.41 15.08
CA ASN A 186 -1.80 -2.47 14.13
C ASN A 186 -3.11 -2.87 13.47
N GLN A 187 -3.20 -2.59 12.23
CA GLN A 187 -4.34 -2.97 11.43
C GLN A 187 -3.85 -3.80 10.25
N ASN A 188 -4.48 -4.96 10.04
CA ASN A 188 -4.60 -5.59 8.75
C ASN A 188 -3.40 -6.39 8.24
N THR A 189 -3.79 -7.34 7.43
CA THR A 189 -2.94 -8.07 6.51
C THR A 189 -3.07 -7.42 5.13
N VAL A 190 -1.95 -7.28 4.44
CA VAL A 190 -1.92 -6.94 3.01
C VAL A 190 -1.21 -8.06 2.28
N GLU A 191 -1.90 -8.67 1.32
CA GLU A 191 -1.38 -9.70 0.45
C GLU A 191 -1.17 -9.11 -0.94
N THR A 192 0.02 -9.31 -1.52
CA THR A 192 0.29 -8.88 -2.88
C THR A 192 1.14 -9.90 -3.60
N ASN A 193 0.78 -10.18 -4.85
CA ASN A 193 1.56 -11.04 -5.72
C ASN A 193 1.52 -10.57 -7.17
N GLY A 194 2.50 -11.01 -7.94
CA GLY A 194 2.59 -10.61 -9.33
C GLY A 194 3.74 -11.25 -10.07
N VAL A 195 3.92 -10.77 -11.29
CA VAL A 195 4.93 -11.24 -12.21
C VAL A 195 5.73 -10.07 -12.75
N ASP A 196 7.04 -10.16 -12.65
CA ASP A 196 7.96 -9.25 -13.35
C ASP A 196 8.52 -9.96 -14.58
N PHE A 197 8.64 -9.22 -15.68
CA PHE A 197 9.20 -9.76 -16.91
C PHE A 197 10.18 -8.77 -17.57
N GLN A 198 11.19 -9.32 -18.20
CA GLN A 198 12.11 -8.55 -19.04
C GLN A 198 12.50 -9.35 -20.28
N VAL A 199 12.53 -8.67 -21.40
CA VAL A 199 13.11 -9.15 -22.68
C VAL A 199 14.16 -8.17 -23.10
N SER A 200 15.36 -8.66 -23.42
CA SER A 200 16.48 -7.87 -23.93
C SER A 200 16.96 -8.48 -25.24
N TYR A 201 17.03 -7.67 -26.27
CA TYR A 201 17.51 -8.11 -27.59
C TYR A 201 18.48 -7.09 -28.17
N ASP A 202 19.72 -7.53 -28.39
CA ASP A 202 20.78 -6.75 -28.99
C ASP A 202 21.11 -7.27 -30.39
N PHE A 203 21.22 -6.39 -31.38
CA PHE A 203 21.45 -6.77 -32.78
C PHE A 203 22.18 -5.70 -33.55
N PRO A 204 23.00 -6.09 -34.58
CA PRO A 204 23.62 -5.14 -35.46
C PRO A 204 22.58 -4.47 -36.38
N PHE A 205 22.67 -3.13 -36.51
CA PHE A 205 21.73 -2.36 -37.34
C PHE A 205 22.44 -1.19 -38.00
N MET A 206 22.37 -1.06 -39.33
CA MET A 206 22.92 0.06 -40.11
C MET A 206 24.37 0.42 -39.77
N GLY A 207 25.20 -0.57 -39.51
CA GLY A 207 26.63 -0.38 -39.21
C GLY A 207 26.93 0.12 -37.78
N GLY A 208 25.97 -0.01 -36.88
CA GLY A 208 26.11 0.20 -35.45
C GLY A 208 25.42 -0.91 -34.66
N ASP A 209 25.35 -0.76 -33.36
CA ASP A 209 24.75 -1.70 -32.44
C ASP A 209 23.41 -1.15 -31.94
N ALA A 210 22.34 -1.91 -32.12
CA ALA A 210 20.99 -1.59 -31.64
C ALA A 210 20.58 -2.55 -30.54
N GLY A 211 19.76 -2.05 -29.61
CA GLY A 211 19.18 -2.87 -28.55
C GLY A 211 17.74 -2.48 -28.27
N ILE A 212 16.90 -3.46 -27.98
CA ILE A 212 15.54 -3.28 -27.49
C ILE A 212 15.43 -4.00 -26.16
N ARG A 213 14.94 -3.27 -25.14
CA ARG A 213 14.61 -3.83 -23.84
C ARG A 213 13.16 -3.50 -23.49
N VAL A 214 12.40 -4.52 -23.19
CA VAL A 214 11.04 -4.41 -22.68
C VAL A 214 11.05 -4.98 -21.26
N ASN A 215 10.56 -4.22 -20.29
CA ASN A 215 10.37 -4.72 -18.93
C ASN A 215 9.05 -4.23 -18.39
N GLY A 216 8.46 -5.02 -17.52
CA GLY A 216 7.21 -4.68 -16.88
C GLY A 216 6.94 -5.52 -15.64
N ALA A 217 5.98 -5.03 -14.88
CA ALA A 217 5.42 -5.69 -13.70
C ALA A 217 3.90 -5.79 -13.85
N TYR A 218 3.38 -6.98 -13.69
CA TYR A 218 1.97 -7.28 -13.63
C TYR A 218 1.61 -7.69 -12.21
N VAL A 219 0.76 -6.89 -11.55
CA VAL A 219 0.22 -7.18 -10.22
C VAL A 219 -1.04 -8.00 -10.41
N ASN A 220 -1.02 -9.25 -9.94
CA ASN A 220 -2.15 -10.15 -10.04
C ASN A 220 -3.16 -9.92 -8.89
N ARG A 221 -2.65 -9.67 -7.68
CA ARG A 221 -3.42 -9.44 -6.48
C ARG A 221 -2.75 -8.37 -5.61
N TYR A 222 -3.54 -7.47 -5.09
CA TYR A 222 -3.17 -6.57 -4.02
C TYR A 222 -4.39 -6.41 -3.10
N ALA A 223 -4.47 -7.23 -2.08
CA ALA A 223 -5.62 -7.29 -1.19
C ALA A 223 -5.25 -6.85 0.21
N GLY A 224 -6.12 -6.09 0.84
CA GLY A 224 -5.98 -5.67 2.22
C GLY A 224 -7.29 -5.75 2.96
N THR A 225 -7.23 -5.68 4.27
CA THR A 225 -8.42 -5.69 5.11
C THR A 225 -9.03 -4.30 5.18
N ALA A 226 -10.29 -4.16 4.86
CA ALA A 226 -11.04 -2.92 5.03
C ALA A 226 -11.39 -2.67 6.51
N THR A 227 -11.91 -1.49 6.81
CA THR A 227 -12.32 -1.09 8.17
C THR A 227 -13.40 -1.98 8.78
N ASP A 228 -14.23 -2.61 7.96
CA ASP A 228 -15.26 -3.56 8.38
C ASP A 228 -14.73 -5.01 8.57
N GLY A 229 -13.43 -5.23 8.38
CA GLY A 229 -12.78 -6.54 8.46
C GLY A 229 -12.87 -7.39 7.19
N SER A 230 -13.52 -6.92 6.13
CA SER A 230 -13.57 -7.63 4.85
C SER A 230 -12.22 -7.53 4.11
N ILE A 231 -11.87 -8.57 3.36
CA ILE A 231 -10.68 -8.54 2.50
C ILE A 231 -11.10 -8.02 1.12
N ILE A 232 -10.46 -6.94 0.69
CA ILE A 232 -10.74 -6.27 -0.57
C ILE A 232 -9.50 -6.31 -1.47
N ASP A 233 -9.65 -6.83 -2.67
CA ASP A 233 -8.64 -6.69 -3.71
C ASP A 233 -8.77 -5.30 -4.37
N VAL A 234 -7.67 -4.56 -4.38
CA VAL A 234 -7.61 -3.16 -4.87
C VAL A 234 -6.75 -3.00 -6.12
N VAL A 235 -6.37 -4.10 -6.77
CA VAL A 235 -5.66 -4.05 -8.07
C VAL A 235 -6.51 -3.28 -9.09
N GLY A 236 -5.87 -2.39 -9.84
CA GLY A 236 -6.53 -1.55 -10.83
C GLY A 236 -7.41 -0.43 -10.24
N THR A 237 -7.31 -0.17 -8.94
CA THR A 237 -8.07 0.87 -8.25
C THR A 237 -7.19 1.92 -7.59
N ASP A 238 -7.80 2.98 -7.07
CA ASP A 238 -7.14 4.03 -6.30
C ASP A 238 -6.79 3.62 -4.86
N GLY A 239 -7.20 2.42 -4.42
CA GLY A 239 -6.91 1.88 -3.09
C GLY A 239 -7.64 2.59 -1.94
N SER A 240 -8.59 3.46 -2.21
CA SER A 240 -9.24 4.34 -1.22
C SER A 240 -9.97 3.63 -0.08
N ASN A 241 -10.25 2.34 -0.21
CA ASN A 241 -11.01 1.55 0.77
C ASN A 241 -10.14 0.70 1.70
N VAL A 242 -8.83 0.76 1.55
CA VAL A 242 -7.89 -0.01 2.37
C VAL A 242 -6.84 0.94 2.94
N ALA A 243 -6.79 1.03 4.26
CA ALA A 243 -5.84 1.92 4.93
C ALA A 243 -4.39 1.56 4.58
N GLY A 244 -3.58 2.57 4.27
CA GLY A 244 -2.17 2.41 3.92
C GLY A 244 -1.90 1.94 2.49
N VAL A 245 -2.96 1.72 1.69
CA VAL A 245 -2.85 1.30 0.28
C VAL A 245 -3.14 2.48 -0.63
N GLY A 246 -2.23 2.73 -1.55
CA GLY A 246 -2.39 3.76 -2.59
C GLY A 246 -2.86 3.19 -3.92
N THR A 247 -2.78 4.02 -4.95
CA THR A 247 -3.12 3.65 -6.33
C THR A 247 -2.27 2.50 -6.84
N ASN A 248 -2.89 1.41 -7.26
CA ASN A 248 -2.24 0.20 -7.74
C ASN A 248 -2.64 -0.15 -9.18
N PRO A 249 -1.92 0.38 -10.20
CA PRO A 249 -2.13 -0.04 -11.58
C PRO A 249 -1.75 -1.51 -11.75
N GLN A 250 -2.57 -2.26 -12.49
CA GLN A 250 -2.35 -3.69 -12.70
C GLN A 250 -1.10 -3.97 -13.55
N LEU A 251 -0.83 -3.15 -14.56
CA LEU A 251 0.33 -3.30 -15.44
C LEU A 251 1.13 -2.00 -15.53
N ARG A 252 2.44 -2.12 -15.38
CA ARG A 252 3.43 -1.05 -15.60
C ARG A 252 4.57 -1.59 -16.42
N GLY A 253 5.13 -0.77 -17.32
CA GLY A 253 6.26 -1.21 -18.09
C GLY A 253 7.01 -0.10 -18.80
N ASN A 254 8.15 -0.48 -19.36
CA ASN A 254 8.98 0.38 -20.17
C ASN A 254 9.43 -0.35 -21.43
N ILE A 255 9.52 0.39 -22.51
CA ILE A 255 10.19 -0.01 -23.74
C ILE A 255 11.37 0.93 -23.94
N ILE A 256 12.55 0.39 -24.05
CA ILE A 256 13.79 1.12 -24.23
C ILE A 256 14.43 0.66 -25.54
N ALA A 257 14.64 1.58 -26.48
CA ALA A 257 15.41 1.35 -27.69
C ALA A 257 16.70 2.13 -27.61
N THR A 258 17.80 1.48 -27.95
CA THR A 258 19.15 2.07 -28.01
C THR A 258 19.75 1.85 -29.37
N TYR A 259 20.57 2.80 -29.79
CA TYR A 259 21.38 2.67 -30.99
C TYR A 259 22.73 3.39 -30.79
N ASN A 260 23.82 2.71 -31.04
CA ASN A 260 25.18 3.24 -30.92
C ASN A 260 25.93 3.05 -32.21
N ARG A 261 26.53 4.11 -32.72
CA ARG A 261 27.40 4.06 -33.89
C ARG A 261 28.47 5.12 -33.77
N ASP A 262 29.72 4.70 -33.89
CA ASP A 262 30.92 5.56 -33.77
C ASP A 262 30.85 6.38 -32.45
N ASN A 263 30.81 7.71 -32.55
CA ASN A 263 30.71 8.63 -31.40
C ASN A 263 29.29 9.05 -31.10
N HIS A 264 28.27 8.44 -31.73
CA HIS A 264 26.86 8.77 -31.55
C HIS A 264 26.14 7.69 -30.76
N SER A 265 25.38 8.10 -29.76
CA SER A 265 24.48 7.24 -28.97
C SER A 265 23.07 7.83 -28.94
N PHE A 266 22.11 7.02 -29.24
CA PHE A 266 20.69 7.37 -29.18
C PHE A 266 19.98 6.42 -28.24
N ARG A 267 19.08 6.97 -27.38
CA ARG A 267 18.23 6.20 -26.49
C ARG A 267 16.84 6.79 -26.50
N TRP A 268 15.86 5.95 -26.75
CA TRP A 268 14.43 6.28 -26.63
C TRP A 268 13.79 5.41 -25.54
N THR A 269 12.95 6.02 -24.72
CA THR A 269 12.26 5.32 -23.63
C THR A 269 10.81 5.71 -23.63
N THR A 270 9.92 4.72 -23.71
CA THR A 270 8.50 4.87 -23.47
C THR A 270 8.13 4.18 -22.17
N ARG A 271 7.33 4.84 -21.35
CA ARG A 271 6.74 4.27 -20.14
C ARG A 271 5.26 4.07 -20.35
N PHE A 272 4.77 2.96 -19.87
CA PHE A 272 3.37 2.60 -19.84
C PHE A 272 2.95 2.34 -18.39
N THR A 273 1.78 2.84 -18.03
CA THR A 273 1.12 2.55 -16.76
C THR A 273 -0.37 2.40 -17.07
N ASP A 274 -0.96 1.31 -16.65
CA ASP A 274 -2.38 1.04 -16.81
C ASP A 274 -3.23 2.04 -16.04
N GLY A 275 -4.46 2.23 -16.50
CA GLY A 275 -5.43 3.07 -15.81
C GLY A 275 -5.90 2.44 -14.50
N THR A 276 -6.34 3.29 -13.59
CA THR A 276 -6.96 2.86 -12.34
C THR A 276 -8.37 3.43 -12.23
N GLU A 277 -9.28 2.65 -11.67
CA GLU A 277 -10.65 3.07 -11.41
C GLU A 277 -10.77 3.69 -10.02
N LEU A 278 -11.56 4.78 -9.92
CA LEU A 278 -11.97 5.30 -8.63
C LEU A 278 -13.00 4.35 -8.02
N ARG A 279 -12.63 3.70 -6.93
CA ARG A 279 -13.56 2.86 -6.20
C ARG A 279 -14.34 3.74 -5.24
N ASN A 280 -15.61 4.03 -5.59
CA ASN A 280 -16.46 4.77 -4.68
C ASN A 280 -16.80 3.90 -3.46
N PRO A 281 -16.36 4.25 -2.24
CA PRO A 281 -16.61 3.45 -1.03
C PRO A 281 -18.10 3.39 -0.63
N ARG A 282 -18.99 4.02 -1.40
CA ARG A 282 -20.41 4.23 -1.07
C ARG A 282 -21.39 3.82 -2.17
N ALA A 283 -20.97 2.98 -3.12
CA ALA A 283 -21.87 2.40 -4.10
C ALA A 283 -22.47 1.09 -3.59
#